data_c59c72c78b4a353ae70d3a2e714bff40
#
_entry.id   c59c72c78b4a353ae70d3a2e714bff40
#
_cell.length_a   1.000
_cell.length_b   1.000
_cell.length_c   1.000
_cell.angle_alpha   90.00
_cell.angle_beta   90.00
_cell.angle_gamma   90.00
#
_symmetry.space_group_name_H-M   'P 1'
#
loop_
_entity.id
_entity.type
_entity.pdbx_description
1 polymer ?
#
loop_
_entity_poly.entity_id
_entity_poly.type
_entity_poly.pdbx_seq_one_letter_code
_entity_poly.pdbx_strand_id
1 'polypeptide(L)'
;MHPNNGLIYFAHGDAPLYRSGDRIKTYDLNNGEIKTYIDRPGGAANPTLSKDGKSLAYIHRDDRETVLVIRNIQTNQEKIVNRDLDFDRMDSGSFYGSYTNMSWHPNGRDVLISYGGGIHSVNTVTGKSKEIKFAAKVKREIKGTVRFKVEVPQESSKTRSHRWSQQTPAGILYESLGDLYLKNGSKLKNLTESDDHETSPFYDPKSRKIYYASWNDRDMGSIFQMDLTGNKKKKITTVPSQYGSITVSGDGALYYIRGRGSLINGQRLEKQTDFELVSNIDGKETKLSTINWSGNRYAKRPPVIHVAGNGNIYYSDYVNDVLTIKSISDEGLNEKEVIKFPHATRAVISPDMQWVAFREYHRSYVTPFEFAGKTYS
;
A
#
# COMPACT_ATOMS: atom_id res chain seq x y z
N MET A 1 -33.54 6.26 -9.72
CA MET A 1 -34.29 5.47 -10.71
C MET A 1 -34.31 6.22 -12.03
N HIS A 2 -34.05 5.53 -13.13
CA HIS A 2 -34.10 6.14 -14.47
C HIS A 2 -35.57 6.34 -14.88
N PRO A 3 -35.96 7.53 -15.34
CA PRO A 3 -37.36 7.87 -15.57
C PRO A 3 -38.05 7.06 -16.67
N ASN A 4 -37.28 6.54 -17.64
CA ASN A 4 -37.84 5.94 -18.86
C ASN A 4 -37.59 4.44 -19.02
N ASN A 5 -36.71 3.80 -18.24
CA ASN A 5 -36.31 2.39 -18.48
C ASN A 5 -36.33 1.50 -17.23
N GLY A 6 -36.76 2.04 -16.07
CA GLY A 6 -36.88 1.26 -14.84
C GLY A 6 -35.56 0.83 -14.22
N LEU A 7 -34.41 1.40 -14.64
CA LEU A 7 -33.12 1.07 -14.07
C LEU A 7 -32.82 1.87 -12.81
N ILE A 8 -32.31 1.18 -11.79
CA ILE A 8 -31.73 1.80 -10.59
C ILE A 8 -30.21 1.73 -10.70
N TYR A 9 -29.54 2.87 -10.57
CA TYR A 9 -28.08 2.93 -10.52
C TYR A 9 -27.63 2.95 -9.08
N PHE A 10 -26.68 2.10 -8.70
CA PHE A 10 -26.14 2.02 -7.33
C PHE A 10 -24.66 1.67 -7.33
N ALA A 11 -23.94 2.10 -6.29
CA ALA A 11 -22.57 1.71 -6.08
C ALA A 11 -22.49 0.45 -5.24
N HIS A 12 -21.58 -0.46 -5.58
CA HIS A 12 -21.33 -1.70 -4.88
C HIS A 12 -19.85 -2.04 -4.89
N GLY A 13 -19.25 -2.21 -3.71
CA GLY A 13 -17.88 -2.72 -3.54
C GLY A 13 -17.90 -4.19 -3.12
N ASP A 14 -16.85 -4.93 -3.50
CA ASP A 14 -16.75 -6.38 -3.25
C ASP A 14 -16.42 -6.72 -1.79
N ALA A 15 -15.97 -5.76 -0.98
CA ALA A 15 -15.62 -6.00 0.42
C ALA A 15 -16.24 -4.96 1.36
N PRO A 16 -16.87 -5.40 2.47
CA PRO A 16 -17.60 -4.51 3.38
C PRO A 16 -16.70 -3.55 4.18
N LEU A 17 -15.41 -3.81 4.29
CA LEU A 17 -14.50 -3.05 5.15
C LEU A 17 -13.39 -2.29 4.40
N TYR A 18 -13.10 -2.64 3.14
CA TYR A 18 -12.05 -2.00 2.32
C TYR A 18 -12.53 -1.96 0.89
N ARG A 19 -13.25 -0.93 0.55
CA ARG A 19 -13.93 -0.78 -0.75
C ARG A 19 -13.00 -0.20 -1.82
N SER A 20 -11.83 -0.80 -2.02
CA SER A 20 -11.09 -0.47 -3.23
C SER A 20 -11.82 -1.06 -4.42
N GLY A 21 -12.41 -0.22 -5.21
CA GLY A 21 -13.09 -0.59 -6.41
C GLY A 21 -14.60 -0.69 -6.27
N ASP A 22 -15.24 0.32 -5.64
CA ASP A 22 -16.67 0.52 -5.85
C ASP A 22 -16.95 0.55 -7.34
N ARG A 23 -17.96 -0.22 -7.76
CA ARG A 23 -18.46 -0.27 -9.14
C ARG A 23 -19.85 0.29 -9.18
N ILE A 24 -20.22 0.96 -10.25
CA ILE A 24 -21.61 1.32 -10.47
C ILE A 24 -22.29 0.14 -11.20
N LYS A 25 -23.35 -0.34 -10.59
CA LYS A 25 -24.22 -1.38 -11.14
C LYS A 25 -25.60 -0.82 -11.44
N THR A 26 -26.31 -1.50 -12.30
CA THR A 26 -27.75 -1.25 -12.57
C THR A 26 -28.56 -2.42 -12.10
N TYR A 27 -29.73 -2.13 -11.53
CA TYR A 27 -30.79 -3.10 -11.24
C TYR A 27 -31.99 -2.78 -12.11
N ASP A 28 -32.45 -3.74 -12.90
CA ASP A 28 -33.63 -3.59 -13.75
C ASP A 28 -34.89 -4.03 -12.97
N LEU A 29 -35.80 -3.09 -12.76
CA LEU A 29 -37.06 -3.33 -12.05
C LEU A 29 -38.03 -4.25 -12.83
N ASN A 30 -37.84 -4.42 -14.12
CA ASN A 30 -38.75 -5.23 -14.95
C ASN A 30 -38.44 -6.73 -14.84
N ASN A 31 -37.17 -7.10 -14.72
CA ASN A 31 -36.72 -8.50 -14.74
C ASN A 31 -35.84 -8.90 -13.56
N GLY A 32 -35.45 -7.96 -12.68
CA GLY A 32 -34.58 -8.20 -11.53
C GLY A 32 -33.10 -8.39 -11.88
N GLU A 33 -32.70 -8.11 -13.10
CA GLU A 33 -31.32 -8.33 -13.55
C GLU A 33 -30.36 -7.25 -12.98
N ILE A 34 -29.19 -7.70 -12.52
CA ILE A 34 -28.11 -6.82 -12.06
C ILE A 34 -26.98 -6.89 -13.08
N LYS A 35 -26.58 -5.72 -13.59
CA LYS A 35 -25.43 -5.57 -14.51
C LYS A 35 -24.40 -4.59 -13.95
N THR A 36 -23.11 -4.88 -14.20
CA THR A 36 -22.06 -3.90 -13.99
C THR A 36 -22.10 -2.85 -15.10
N TYR A 37 -22.24 -1.59 -14.71
CA TYR A 37 -22.35 -0.46 -15.64
C TYR A 37 -21.04 0.32 -15.77
N ILE A 38 -20.34 0.57 -14.66
CA ILE A 38 -19.01 1.17 -14.64
C ILE A 38 -18.12 0.34 -13.74
N ASP A 39 -17.02 -0.19 -14.31
CA ASP A 39 -15.95 -0.87 -13.61
C ASP A 39 -14.62 -0.35 -14.15
N ARG A 40 -13.83 0.28 -13.30
CA ARG A 40 -12.58 0.93 -13.71
C ARG A 40 -11.60 1.03 -12.55
N PRO A 41 -10.28 1.11 -12.82
CA PRO A 41 -9.30 1.43 -11.80
C PRO A 41 -9.65 2.76 -11.11
N GLY A 42 -9.49 2.83 -9.79
CA GLY A 42 -9.89 4.01 -9.00
C GLY A 42 -11.37 4.01 -8.60
N GLY A 43 -12.14 3.03 -9.07
CA GLY A 43 -13.54 2.82 -8.69
C GLY A 43 -14.51 3.87 -9.24
N ALA A 44 -15.79 3.66 -8.97
CA ALA A 44 -16.87 4.59 -9.27
C ALA A 44 -17.96 4.51 -8.20
N ALA A 45 -18.28 5.62 -7.54
CA ALA A 45 -19.16 5.67 -6.38
C ALA A 45 -20.22 6.78 -6.49
N ASN A 46 -21.22 6.72 -5.61
CA ASN A 46 -22.26 7.73 -5.46
C ASN A 46 -22.96 8.14 -6.79
N PRO A 47 -23.50 7.20 -7.58
CA PRO A 47 -24.15 7.52 -8.83
C PRO A 47 -25.44 8.33 -8.59
N THR A 48 -25.56 9.44 -9.29
CA THR A 48 -26.73 10.33 -9.20
C THR A 48 -27.21 10.70 -10.61
N LEU A 49 -28.40 10.20 -10.96
CA LEU A 49 -28.98 10.39 -12.29
C LEU A 49 -29.64 11.76 -12.41
N SER A 50 -29.47 12.43 -13.56
CA SER A 50 -30.20 13.63 -13.89
C SER A 50 -31.70 13.36 -14.03
N LYS A 51 -32.53 14.36 -13.79
CA LYS A 51 -33.98 14.23 -13.82
C LYS A 51 -34.52 13.75 -15.16
N ASP A 52 -33.87 14.13 -16.26
CA ASP A 52 -34.22 13.71 -17.62
C ASP A 52 -33.66 12.33 -18.01
N GLY A 53 -32.86 11.71 -17.13
CA GLY A 53 -32.23 10.41 -17.36
C GLY A 53 -31.10 10.40 -18.37
N LYS A 54 -30.60 11.54 -18.83
CA LYS A 54 -29.57 11.58 -19.88
C LYS A 54 -28.15 11.61 -19.36
N SER A 55 -27.97 12.03 -18.12
CA SER A 55 -26.65 12.20 -17.52
C SER A 55 -26.56 11.50 -16.16
N LEU A 56 -25.42 10.87 -15.90
CA LEU A 56 -25.08 10.28 -14.62
C LEU A 56 -23.90 11.05 -14.04
N ALA A 57 -24.07 11.64 -12.87
CA ALA A 57 -23.00 12.17 -12.05
C ALA A 57 -22.47 11.08 -11.11
N TYR A 58 -21.18 10.96 -10.95
CA TYR A 58 -20.57 10.01 -10.02
C TYR A 58 -19.18 10.47 -9.57
N ILE A 59 -18.70 9.88 -8.47
CA ILE A 59 -17.36 10.10 -7.91
C ILE A 59 -16.42 9.04 -8.45
N HIS A 60 -15.23 9.47 -8.85
CA HIS A 60 -14.15 8.61 -9.30
C HIS A 60 -12.83 9.06 -8.68
N ARG A 61 -11.91 8.13 -8.41
CA ARG A 61 -10.53 8.44 -8.07
C ARG A 61 -9.69 8.36 -9.33
N ASP A 62 -9.27 9.52 -9.81
CA ASP A 62 -8.38 9.69 -10.96
C ASP A 62 -6.96 9.91 -10.43
N ASP A 63 -6.12 8.87 -10.53
CA ASP A 63 -4.82 8.81 -9.88
C ASP A 63 -4.93 9.03 -8.36
N ARG A 64 -4.53 10.18 -7.84
CA ARG A 64 -4.56 10.53 -6.42
C ARG A 64 -5.68 11.50 -6.05
N GLU A 65 -6.43 11.93 -7.03
CA GLU A 65 -7.48 12.93 -6.85
C GLU A 65 -8.86 12.29 -6.88
N THR A 66 -9.74 12.75 -5.99
CA THR A 66 -11.16 12.44 -6.07
C THR A 66 -11.82 13.44 -7.00
N VAL A 67 -12.52 12.96 -8.01
CA VAL A 67 -13.10 13.81 -9.05
C VAL A 67 -14.58 13.58 -9.22
N LEU A 68 -15.29 14.64 -9.62
CA LEU A 68 -16.67 14.56 -10.09
C LEU A 68 -16.71 14.33 -11.59
N VAL A 69 -17.34 13.23 -11.99
CA VAL A 69 -17.49 12.84 -13.41
C VAL A 69 -18.94 12.95 -13.81
N ILE A 70 -19.17 13.46 -15.02
CA ILE A 70 -20.46 13.43 -15.69
C ILE A 70 -20.36 12.52 -16.90
N ARG A 71 -21.24 11.50 -16.97
CA ARG A 71 -21.35 10.56 -18.05
C ARG A 71 -22.68 10.77 -18.80
N ASN A 72 -22.59 10.91 -20.11
CA ASN A 72 -23.77 10.83 -20.97
C ASN A 72 -24.19 9.36 -21.12
N ILE A 73 -25.44 9.04 -20.78
CA ILE A 73 -25.93 7.65 -20.75
C ILE A 73 -26.07 7.04 -22.15
N GLN A 74 -26.41 7.84 -23.15
CA GLN A 74 -26.58 7.36 -24.52
C GLN A 74 -25.24 7.13 -25.24
N THR A 75 -24.32 8.08 -25.11
CA THR A 75 -23.04 8.06 -25.84
C THR A 75 -21.91 7.43 -25.07
N ASN A 76 -22.09 7.21 -23.75
CA ASN A 76 -21.05 6.81 -22.81
C ASN A 76 -19.86 7.78 -22.69
N GLN A 77 -19.96 8.97 -23.26
CA GLN A 77 -18.92 9.99 -23.10
C GLN A 77 -18.88 10.50 -21.69
N GLU A 78 -17.67 10.69 -21.17
CA GLU A 78 -17.40 11.14 -19.82
C GLU A 78 -16.61 12.45 -19.81
N LYS A 79 -16.87 13.26 -18.82
CA LYS A 79 -16.16 14.50 -18.55
C LYS A 79 -15.91 14.66 -17.07
N ILE A 80 -14.67 14.88 -16.66
CA ILE A 80 -14.34 15.34 -15.32
C ILE A 80 -14.69 16.83 -15.24
N VAL A 81 -15.54 17.20 -14.30
CA VAL A 81 -16.04 18.57 -14.14
C VAL A 81 -15.53 19.26 -12.89
N ASN A 82 -15.02 18.52 -11.91
CA ASN A 82 -14.40 19.11 -10.73
C ASN A 82 -13.30 18.17 -10.19
N ARG A 83 -12.17 18.78 -9.76
CA ARG A 83 -11.01 18.10 -9.15
C ARG A 83 -10.70 18.59 -7.73
N ASP A 84 -11.49 19.53 -7.21
CA ASP A 84 -11.26 20.14 -5.89
C ASP A 84 -11.99 19.38 -4.77
N LEU A 85 -12.42 18.14 -5.00
CA LEU A 85 -13.13 17.35 -4.03
C LEU A 85 -12.21 16.90 -2.88
N ASP A 86 -12.80 16.72 -1.71
CA ASP A 86 -12.11 16.06 -0.60
C ASP A 86 -11.78 14.61 -0.97
N PHE A 87 -10.75 14.06 -0.34
CA PHE A 87 -10.34 12.68 -0.58
C PHE A 87 -11.48 11.70 -0.23
N ASP A 88 -11.80 10.80 -1.14
CA ASP A 88 -12.84 9.79 -0.93
C ASP A 88 -12.43 8.72 0.09
N ARG A 89 -13.37 7.87 0.48
CA ARG A 89 -13.19 6.80 1.45
C ARG A 89 -13.29 5.39 0.82
N MET A 90 -13.02 5.26 -0.48
CA MET A 90 -13.16 3.99 -1.18
C MET A 90 -12.20 2.91 -0.67
N ASP A 91 -11.08 3.27 -0.09
CA ASP A 91 -10.08 2.33 0.47
C ASP A 91 -10.10 2.27 2.01
N SER A 92 -11.06 2.91 2.64
CA SER A 92 -11.27 2.86 4.09
C SER A 92 -12.61 2.23 4.46
N GLY A 93 -12.71 1.69 5.68
CA GLY A 93 -13.98 1.21 6.23
C GLY A 93 -14.89 2.39 6.56
N SER A 94 -15.82 2.73 5.67
CA SER A 94 -16.82 3.76 5.93
C SER A 94 -18.23 3.19 5.94
N PHE A 95 -18.95 3.38 7.06
CA PHE A 95 -20.35 2.99 7.18
C PHE A 95 -21.31 3.97 6.45
N TYR A 96 -20.81 5.15 6.09
CA TYR A 96 -21.62 6.22 5.49
C TYR A 96 -21.42 6.40 3.97
N GLY A 97 -20.78 5.40 3.33
CA GLY A 97 -20.46 5.43 1.90
C GLY A 97 -19.10 6.03 1.57
N SER A 98 -18.74 5.94 0.31
CA SER A 98 -17.41 6.31 -0.18
C SER A 98 -17.20 7.81 -0.31
N TYR A 99 -18.29 8.56 -0.49
CA TYR A 99 -18.30 10.02 -0.54
C TYR A 99 -19.65 10.56 -0.04
N THR A 100 -19.76 11.89 0.11
CA THR A 100 -21.04 12.55 0.47
C THR A 100 -22.05 12.41 -0.67
N ASN A 101 -23.33 12.38 -0.31
CA ASN A 101 -24.40 12.37 -1.31
C ASN A 101 -24.39 13.66 -2.13
N MET A 102 -24.78 13.54 -3.39
CA MET A 102 -24.96 14.66 -4.30
C MET A 102 -26.36 14.63 -4.90
N SER A 103 -26.81 15.76 -5.43
CA SER A 103 -28.05 15.85 -6.17
C SER A 103 -27.96 16.81 -7.34
N TRP A 104 -28.76 16.57 -8.38
CA TRP A 104 -28.90 17.52 -9.47
C TRP A 104 -29.75 18.72 -9.02
N HIS A 105 -29.26 19.91 -9.35
CA HIS A 105 -30.03 21.13 -9.19
C HIS A 105 -31.24 21.10 -10.14
N PRO A 106 -32.41 21.67 -9.77
CA PRO A 106 -33.60 21.68 -10.64
C PRO A 106 -33.40 22.32 -12.04
N ASN A 107 -32.35 23.14 -12.20
CA ASN A 107 -32.00 23.72 -13.51
C ASN A 107 -31.45 22.68 -14.51
N GLY A 108 -31.18 21.44 -14.10
CA GLY A 108 -30.68 20.36 -14.93
C GLY A 108 -29.23 20.51 -15.42
N ARG A 109 -28.50 21.53 -14.95
CA ARG A 109 -27.14 21.84 -15.40
C ARG A 109 -26.08 21.75 -14.31
N ASP A 110 -26.50 21.90 -13.07
CA ASP A 110 -25.59 21.93 -11.93
C ASP A 110 -25.79 20.70 -11.04
N VAL A 111 -24.70 20.24 -10.43
CA VAL A 111 -24.70 19.22 -9.38
C VAL A 111 -24.37 19.87 -8.04
N LEU A 112 -25.19 19.61 -7.04
CA LEU A 112 -24.99 20.05 -5.67
C LEU A 112 -24.20 18.96 -4.93
N ILE A 113 -23.07 19.34 -4.35
CA ILE A 113 -22.15 18.41 -3.67
C ILE A 113 -21.42 19.13 -2.54
N SER A 114 -21.07 18.40 -1.48
CA SER A 114 -20.29 18.93 -0.35
C SER A 114 -18.82 18.57 -0.48
N TYR A 115 -17.95 19.56 -0.31
CA TYR A 115 -16.50 19.41 -0.17
C TYR A 115 -15.91 20.67 0.48
N GLY A 116 -14.65 20.58 0.98
CA GLY A 116 -13.99 21.70 1.63
C GLY A 116 -14.76 22.28 2.83
N GLY A 117 -15.62 21.48 3.48
CA GLY A 117 -16.46 21.91 4.58
C GLY A 117 -17.69 22.76 4.18
N GLY A 118 -17.95 22.94 2.89
CA GLY A 118 -19.07 23.70 2.35
C GLY A 118 -20.01 22.90 1.44
N ILE A 119 -21.06 23.54 0.96
CA ILE A 119 -21.95 23.02 -0.08
C ILE A 119 -21.71 23.81 -1.35
N HIS A 120 -21.54 23.14 -2.46
CA HIS A 120 -21.22 23.74 -3.73
C HIS A 120 -22.20 23.33 -4.83
N SER A 121 -22.44 24.28 -5.75
CA SER A 121 -23.12 24.04 -7.02
C SER A 121 -22.06 24.01 -8.13
N VAL A 122 -21.84 22.83 -8.74
CA VAL A 122 -20.86 22.62 -9.80
C VAL A 122 -21.57 22.57 -11.14
N ASN A 123 -21.24 23.48 -12.05
CA ASN A 123 -21.82 23.49 -13.39
C ASN A 123 -21.21 22.40 -14.25
N THR A 124 -22.02 21.48 -14.75
CA THR A 124 -21.59 20.28 -15.47
C THR A 124 -21.02 20.55 -16.86
N VAL A 125 -21.31 21.72 -17.43
CA VAL A 125 -20.79 22.13 -18.75
C VAL A 125 -19.45 22.83 -18.61
N THR A 126 -19.37 23.84 -17.72
CA THR A 126 -18.19 24.68 -17.59
C THR A 126 -17.20 24.21 -16.52
N GLY A 127 -17.61 23.35 -15.60
CA GLY A 127 -16.82 22.94 -14.42
C GLY A 127 -16.75 24.03 -13.32
N LYS A 128 -17.34 25.21 -13.53
CA LYS A 128 -17.31 26.28 -12.52
C LYS A 128 -18.09 25.86 -11.28
N SER A 129 -17.47 26.04 -10.13
CA SER A 129 -18.07 25.79 -8.81
C SER A 129 -18.45 27.11 -8.14
N LYS A 130 -19.59 27.10 -7.44
CA LYS A 130 -20.08 28.22 -6.62
C LYS A 130 -20.49 27.67 -5.26
N GLU A 131 -19.91 28.23 -4.22
CA GLU A 131 -20.31 27.92 -2.84
C GLU A 131 -21.73 28.42 -2.56
N ILE A 132 -22.54 27.57 -1.93
CA ILE A 132 -23.87 27.90 -1.41
C ILE A 132 -23.70 28.24 0.06
N LYS A 133 -23.68 29.52 0.36
CA LYS A 133 -23.59 30.01 1.75
C LYS A 133 -24.86 29.69 2.51
N PHE A 134 -24.74 29.14 3.70
CA PHE A 134 -25.82 28.91 4.61
C PHE A 134 -25.42 29.23 6.06
N ALA A 135 -26.39 29.48 6.89
CA ALA A 135 -26.20 29.62 8.32
C ALA A 135 -27.23 28.78 9.04
N ALA A 136 -26.80 28.04 10.05
CA ALA A 136 -27.69 27.26 10.90
C ALA A 136 -27.52 27.67 12.35
N LYS A 137 -28.66 27.96 13.03
CA LYS A 137 -28.65 28.21 14.47
C LYS A 137 -28.76 26.87 15.19
N VAL A 138 -27.68 26.46 15.83
CA VAL A 138 -27.62 25.17 16.56
C VAL A 138 -27.68 25.44 18.07
N LYS A 139 -28.61 24.79 18.76
CA LYS A 139 -28.63 24.72 20.23
C LYS A 139 -28.29 23.29 20.63
N ARG A 140 -27.19 23.10 21.31
CA ARG A 140 -26.73 21.80 21.82
C ARG A 140 -26.42 21.88 23.29
N GLU A 141 -26.86 20.90 24.04
CA GLU A 141 -26.37 20.64 25.38
C GLU A 141 -25.07 19.85 25.28
N ILE A 142 -23.98 20.47 25.73
CA ILE A 142 -22.66 19.81 25.72
C ILE A 142 -22.43 19.30 27.15
N LYS A 143 -22.51 18.00 27.33
CA LYS A 143 -22.09 17.35 28.57
C LYS A 143 -20.58 17.43 28.73
N GLY A 144 -20.11 17.70 29.93
CA GLY A 144 -18.71 17.65 30.25
C GLY A 144 -18.13 16.26 29.91
N THR A 145 -17.10 16.22 29.09
CA THR A 145 -16.36 14.99 28.78
C THR A 145 -15.21 14.82 29.74
N VAL A 146 -14.93 13.61 30.18
CA VAL A 146 -13.69 13.31 30.91
C VAL A 146 -12.56 13.55 29.92
N ARG A 147 -11.82 14.63 30.11
CA ARG A 147 -10.66 14.97 29.29
C ARG A 147 -9.40 14.86 30.15
N PHE A 148 -8.46 14.12 29.66
CA PHE A 148 -7.12 14.12 30.20
C PHE A 148 -6.32 15.22 29.48
N LYS A 149 -5.58 16.01 30.22
CA LYS A 149 -4.60 16.91 29.63
C LYS A 149 -3.47 16.05 29.05
N VAL A 150 -3.39 15.99 27.73
CA VAL A 150 -2.28 15.34 27.03
C VAL A 150 -1.35 16.44 26.56
N GLU A 151 -0.11 16.37 27.00
CA GLU A 151 0.92 17.25 26.48
C GLU A 151 1.40 16.68 25.14
N VAL A 152 1.19 17.44 24.09
CA VAL A 152 1.72 17.12 22.76
C VAL A 152 3.11 17.77 22.69
N PRO A 153 4.18 16.98 22.54
CA PRO A 153 5.52 17.55 22.39
C PRO A 153 5.58 18.50 21.19
N GLN A 154 6.07 19.70 21.39
CA GLN A 154 6.15 20.73 20.34
C GLN A 154 7.39 20.58 19.48
N GLU A 155 8.50 20.13 20.05
CA GLU A 155 9.82 20.13 19.41
C GLU A 155 10.34 18.75 19.07
N SER A 156 9.96 17.72 19.79
CA SER A 156 10.38 16.36 19.53
C SER A 156 9.43 15.33 20.13
N SER A 157 9.35 14.16 19.53
CA SER A 157 8.64 13.01 20.09
C SER A 157 9.55 11.80 20.19
N LYS A 158 9.40 11.06 21.28
CA LYS A 158 10.12 9.81 21.47
C LYS A 158 9.49 8.70 20.65
N THR A 159 10.25 8.15 19.71
CA THR A 159 9.80 7.02 18.91
C THR A 159 9.73 5.74 19.75
N ARG A 160 8.72 4.90 19.48
CA ARG A 160 8.52 3.62 20.18
C ARG A 160 8.78 2.41 19.27
N SER A 161 8.91 2.63 17.97
CA SER A 161 9.13 1.57 17.00
C SER A 161 10.42 1.79 16.24
N HIS A 162 11.27 0.77 16.26
CA HIS A 162 12.53 0.73 15.53
C HIS A 162 12.54 -0.56 14.74
N ARG A 163 12.77 -0.50 13.43
CA ARG A 163 12.70 -1.65 12.52
C ARG A 163 14.02 -1.86 11.81
N TRP A 164 14.24 -3.08 11.36
CA TRP A 164 15.43 -3.49 10.59
C TRP A 164 16.76 -3.07 11.22
N SER A 165 16.87 -3.20 12.54
CA SER A 165 18.09 -2.85 13.26
C SER A 165 19.26 -3.75 12.85
N GLN A 166 20.41 -3.16 12.51
CA GLN A 166 21.62 -3.85 12.12
C GLN A 166 22.83 -3.18 12.78
N GLN A 167 23.81 -4.00 13.20
CA GLN A 167 25.08 -3.50 13.66
C GLN A 167 25.96 -3.12 12.47
N THR A 168 26.56 -1.93 12.53
CA THR A 168 27.54 -1.46 11.56
C THR A 168 28.80 -0.97 12.28
N PRO A 169 29.94 -0.78 11.60
CA PRO A 169 31.15 -0.21 12.23
C PRO A 169 30.93 1.21 12.79
N ALA A 170 29.94 1.93 12.31
CA ALA A 170 29.64 3.30 12.75
C ALA A 170 28.54 3.37 13.83
N GLY A 171 27.93 2.24 14.20
CA GLY A 171 26.85 2.15 15.19
C GLY A 171 25.68 1.29 14.71
N ILE A 172 24.52 1.43 15.36
CA ILE A 172 23.32 0.70 15.02
C ILE A 172 22.53 1.50 13.97
N LEU A 173 22.40 0.91 12.78
CA LEU A 173 21.50 1.34 11.72
C LEU A 173 20.09 0.84 12.00
N TYR A 174 19.07 1.67 11.86
CA TYR A 174 17.66 1.26 11.98
C TYR A 174 16.74 2.25 11.26
N GLU A 175 15.51 1.83 11.00
CA GLU A 175 14.41 2.69 10.54
C GLU A 175 13.51 3.10 11.70
N SER A 176 13.05 4.35 11.68
CA SER A 176 12.00 4.86 12.56
C SER A 176 11.25 6.00 11.89
N LEU A 177 9.92 5.94 11.89
CA LEU A 177 9.02 6.96 11.33
C LEU A 177 9.25 7.28 9.84
N GLY A 178 9.79 6.33 9.09
CA GLY A 178 10.03 6.50 7.66
C GLY A 178 11.43 6.98 7.31
N ASP A 179 12.27 7.29 8.28
CA ASP A 179 13.66 7.69 8.09
C ASP A 179 14.66 6.62 8.58
N LEU A 180 15.87 6.66 8.02
CA LEU A 180 16.98 5.82 8.46
C LEU A 180 17.89 6.57 9.43
N TYR A 181 18.16 5.93 10.55
CA TYR A 181 18.98 6.48 11.62
C TYR A 181 20.21 5.63 11.88
N LEU A 182 21.29 6.32 12.26
CA LEU A 182 22.50 5.71 12.79
C LEU A 182 22.71 6.17 14.24
N LYS A 183 22.73 5.22 15.18
CA LYS A 183 22.94 5.47 16.61
C LYS A 183 24.27 4.92 17.05
N ASN A 184 25.11 5.78 17.64
CA ASN A 184 26.38 5.40 18.26
C ASN A 184 26.46 5.98 19.67
N GLY A 185 26.28 5.12 20.68
CA GLY A 185 26.14 5.58 22.08
C GLY A 185 24.93 6.52 22.22
N SER A 186 25.18 7.74 22.67
CA SER A 186 24.18 8.81 22.80
C SER A 186 24.01 9.65 21.53
N LYS A 187 24.89 9.50 20.55
CA LYS A 187 24.80 10.23 19.27
C LYS A 187 23.80 9.58 18.35
N LEU A 188 22.89 10.39 17.84
CA LEU A 188 21.88 10.00 16.86
C LEU A 188 22.03 10.85 15.61
N LYS A 189 22.05 10.22 14.44
CA LYS A 189 22.08 10.89 13.15
C LYS A 189 20.95 10.36 12.27
N ASN A 190 20.14 11.26 11.71
CA ASN A 190 19.26 10.96 10.60
C ASN A 190 20.12 10.88 9.31
N LEU A 191 20.00 9.81 8.54
CA LEU A 191 20.77 9.58 7.31
C LEU A 191 20.03 10.00 6.06
N THR A 192 18.72 10.05 6.10
CA THR A 192 17.88 10.27 4.91
C THR A 192 17.27 11.65 4.85
N GLU A 193 16.65 12.15 5.92
CA GLU A 193 16.07 13.51 6.01
C GLU A 193 15.25 13.88 4.76
N SER A 194 14.32 12.99 4.36
CA SER A 194 13.51 13.15 3.17
C SER A 194 12.01 13.12 3.51
N ASP A 195 11.18 13.57 2.57
CA ASP A 195 9.73 13.43 2.67
C ASP A 195 9.25 12.05 2.18
N ASP A 196 10.18 11.21 1.71
CA ASP A 196 9.92 9.84 1.30
C ASP A 196 9.83 8.91 2.51
N HIS A 197 9.31 7.72 2.32
CA HIS A 197 9.22 6.69 3.34
C HIS A 197 10.29 5.61 3.09
N GLU A 198 11.37 5.63 3.85
CA GLU A 198 12.46 4.67 3.76
C GLU A 198 12.21 3.43 4.58
N THR A 199 12.51 2.26 4.00
CA THR A 199 12.29 0.95 4.63
C THR A 199 13.37 -0.05 4.24
N SER A 200 13.39 -1.19 4.95
CA SER A 200 14.24 -2.34 4.61
C SER A 200 15.72 -2.02 4.40
N PRO A 201 16.36 -1.20 5.26
CA PRO A 201 17.78 -0.96 5.13
C PRO A 201 18.58 -2.26 5.27
N PHE A 202 19.63 -2.37 4.48
CA PHE A 202 20.62 -3.45 4.55
C PHE A 202 22.03 -2.85 4.44
N TYR A 203 22.87 -3.11 5.43
CA TYR A 203 24.27 -2.73 5.40
C TYR A 203 25.12 -3.88 4.86
N ASP A 204 25.83 -3.63 3.77
CA ASP A 204 26.82 -4.56 3.21
C ASP A 204 28.20 -4.23 3.79
N PRO A 205 28.79 -5.13 4.60
CA PRO A 205 30.10 -4.90 5.21
C PRO A 205 31.26 -4.88 4.21
N LYS A 206 31.12 -5.54 3.05
CA LYS A 206 32.16 -5.62 2.02
C LYS A 206 32.28 -4.32 1.24
N SER A 207 31.19 -3.79 0.72
CA SER A 207 31.19 -2.50 0.00
C SER A 207 31.10 -1.29 0.94
N ARG A 208 30.78 -1.50 2.24
CA ARG A 208 30.52 -0.48 3.24
C ARG A 208 29.38 0.48 2.85
N LYS A 209 28.40 -0.01 2.14
CA LYS A 209 27.23 0.71 1.68
C LYS A 209 25.96 0.26 2.40
N ILE A 210 25.01 1.19 2.49
CA ILE A 210 23.63 0.92 2.92
C ILE A 210 22.78 0.88 1.67
N TYR A 211 22.01 -0.18 1.49
CA TYR A 211 20.93 -0.29 0.51
C TYR A 211 19.60 -0.17 1.22
N TYR A 212 18.64 0.51 0.64
CA TYR A 212 17.32 0.70 1.25
C TYR A 212 16.25 0.94 0.20
N ALA A 213 15.01 0.61 0.52
CA ALA A 213 13.85 0.96 -0.27
C ALA A 213 13.32 2.33 0.18
N SER A 214 12.95 3.17 -0.77
CA SER A 214 12.28 4.46 -0.55
C SER A 214 10.96 4.47 -1.31
N TRP A 215 9.92 5.05 -0.76
CA TRP A 215 8.59 5.18 -1.34
C TRP A 215 8.08 6.61 -1.22
N ASN A 216 7.55 7.14 -2.31
CA ASN A 216 6.63 8.27 -2.28
C ASN A 216 5.43 8.01 -3.20
N ASP A 217 4.32 8.73 -2.95
CA ASP A 217 3.08 8.49 -3.69
C ASP A 217 3.09 9.06 -5.11
N ARG A 218 4.12 9.80 -5.50
CA ARG A 218 4.27 10.33 -6.86
C ARG A 218 5.01 9.35 -7.77
N ASP A 219 6.16 8.87 -7.30
CA ASP A 219 7.11 8.12 -8.11
C ASP A 219 7.14 6.63 -7.77
N MET A 220 6.30 6.22 -6.80
CA MET A 220 6.30 4.88 -6.20
C MET A 220 7.64 4.55 -5.52
N GLY A 221 7.98 3.27 -5.40
CA GLY A 221 9.18 2.84 -4.71
C GLY A 221 10.36 2.62 -5.63
N SER A 222 11.55 2.73 -5.04
CA SER A 222 12.84 2.40 -5.66
C SER A 222 13.84 1.94 -4.60
N ILE A 223 14.86 1.21 -5.02
CA ILE A 223 16.01 0.92 -4.16
C ILE A 223 17.10 1.96 -4.40
N PHE A 224 17.65 2.46 -3.30
CA PHE A 224 18.79 3.37 -3.27
C PHE A 224 19.96 2.76 -2.54
N GLN A 225 21.15 3.26 -2.81
CA GLN A 225 22.34 3.03 -2.00
C GLN A 225 22.89 4.36 -1.48
N MET A 226 23.57 4.32 -0.31
CA MET A 226 24.34 5.42 0.24
C MET A 226 25.53 4.90 1.05
N ASP A 227 26.42 5.78 1.47
CA ASP A 227 27.48 5.42 2.43
C ASP A 227 26.96 5.53 3.89
N LEU A 228 27.79 5.10 4.86
CA LEU A 228 27.45 5.16 6.30
C LEU A 228 27.29 6.59 6.84
N THR A 229 27.67 7.60 6.08
CA THR A 229 27.48 9.01 6.45
C THR A 229 26.17 9.60 5.92
N GLY A 230 25.37 8.83 5.17
CA GLY A 230 24.15 9.30 4.50
C GLY A 230 24.41 10.04 3.20
N ASN A 231 25.67 10.05 2.73
CA ASN A 231 26.07 10.70 1.48
C ASN A 231 26.13 9.72 0.32
N LYS A 232 26.43 10.23 -0.89
CA LYS A 232 26.58 9.46 -2.13
C LYS A 232 25.32 8.65 -2.46
N LYS A 233 24.15 9.21 -2.23
CA LYS A 233 22.87 8.59 -2.55
C LYS A 233 22.81 8.33 -4.05
N LYS A 234 22.47 7.10 -4.43
CA LYS A 234 22.31 6.67 -5.83
C LYS A 234 21.10 5.75 -5.94
N LYS A 235 20.21 6.04 -6.88
CA LYS A 235 19.10 5.15 -7.26
C LYS A 235 19.68 3.92 -8.00
N ILE A 236 19.21 2.74 -7.63
CA ILE A 236 19.68 1.45 -8.17
C ILE A 236 18.66 0.86 -9.15
N THR A 237 17.36 0.88 -8.78
CA THR A 237 16.31 0.31 -9.61
C THR A 237 15.69 1.33 -10.54
N THR A 238 15.23 0.88 -11.70
CA THR A 238 14.61 1.73 -12.74
C THR A 238 13.11 1.58 -12.82
N VAL A 239 12.56 0.43 -12.37
CA VAL A 239 11.13 0.14 -12.42
C VAL A 239 10.47 0.69 -11.15
N PRO A 240 9.53 1.64 -11.23
CA PRO A 240 8.75 2.06 -10.07
C PRO A 240 7.91 0.90 -9.52
N SER A 241 8.08 0.56 -8.24
CA SER A 241 7.38 -0.59 -7.65
C SER A 241 7.46 -0.56 -6.13
N GLN A 242 6.89 -1.54 -5.44
CA GLN A 242 7.21 -1.81 -4.04
C GLN A 242 8.47 -2.65 -3.94
N TYR A 243 9.35 -2.31 -3.01
CA TYR A 243 10.61 -3.00 -2.79
C TYR A 243 10.79 -3.32 -1.31
N GLY A 244 11.49 -4.41 -1.01
CA GLY A 244 11.84 -4.78 0.36
C GLY A 244 12.75 -6.00 0.44
N SER A 245 13.03 -6.45 1.65
CA SER A 245 13.86 -7.64 1.92
C SER A 245 15.20 -7.64 1.18
N ILE A 246 15.87 -6.50 1.19
CA ILE A 246 17.11 -6.28 0.46
C ILE A 246 18.24 -7.05 1.12
N THR A 247 19.08 -7.72 0.32
CA THR A 247 20.33 -8.37 0.74
C THR A 247 21.35 -8.32 -0.37
N VAL A 248 22.63 -8.53 -0.04
CA VAL A 248 23.76 -8.52 -0.98
C VAL A 248 24.56 -9.79 -0.75
N SER A 249 24.93 -10.47 -1.84
CA SER A 249 25.83 -11.64 -1.81
C SER A 249 27.29 -11.25 -1.60
N GLY A 250 28.10 -12.25 -1.28
CA GLY A 250 29.53 -12.05 -1.07
C GLY A 250 30.31 -11.53 -2.29
N ASP A 251 29.80 -11.72 -3.49
CA ASP A 251 30.35 -11.20 -4.77
C ASP A 251 29.77 -9.84 -5.18
N GLY A 252 28.75 -9.33 -4.44
CA GLY A 252 28.19 -8.00 -4.64
C GLY A 252 26.88 -7.97 -5.43
N ALA A 253 26.31 -9.11 -5.79
CA ALA A 253 24.99 -9.18 -6.39
C ALA A 253 23.90 -8.78 -5.39
N LEU A 254 22.96 -7.95 -5.82
CA LEU A 254 21.84 -7.46 -4.99
C LEU A 254 20.62 -8.35 -5.22
N TYR A 255 19.99 -8.77 -4.12
CA TYR A 255 18.75 -9.54 -4.14
C TYR A 255 17.68 -8.81 -3.33
N TYR A 256 16.45 -8.82 -3.83
CA TYR A 256 15.32 -8.15 -3.19
C TYR A 256 13.99 -8.73 -3.64
N ILE A 257 12.95 -8.41 -2.90
CA ILE A 257 11.59 -8.61 -3.40
C ILE A 257 11.08 -7.35 -4.09
N ARG A 258 10.35 -7.55 -5.17
CA ARG A 258 9.62 -6.53 -5.89
C ARG A 258 8.14 -6.88 -5.90
N GLY A 259 7.31 -5.97 -5.39
CA GLY A 259 5.87 -6.01 -5.54
C GLY A 259 5.43 -5.23 -6.76
N ARG A 260 4.13 -5.24 -7.08
CA ARG A 260 3.62 -4.44 -8.19
C ARG A 260 3.54 -2.96 -7.84
N GLY A 261 3.13 -2.66 -6.61
CA GLY A 261 2.79 -1.31 -6.20
C GLY A 261 1.60 -0.76 -6.97
N SER A 262 1.02 0.31 -6.48
CA SER A 262 -0.07 1.01 -7.18
C SER A 262 -0.19 2.41 -6.61
N LEU A 263 -0.32 3.42 -7.45
CA LEU A 263 -0.61 4.78 -7.02
C LEU A 263 -1.98 4.89 -6.32
N ILE A 264 -2.92 3.99 -6.66
CA ILE A 264 -4.24 3.94 -6.04
C ILE A 264 -4.20 3.30 -4.64
N ASN A 265 -3.47 2.19 -4.51
CA ASN A 265 -3.38 1.43 -3.26
C ASN A 265 -2.17 1.84 -2.40
N GLY A 266 -1.33 2.75 -2.91
CA GLY A 266 -0.11 3.17 -2.24
C GLY A 266 0.84 2.00 -1.97
N GLN A 267 1.57 2.10 -0.87
CA GLN A 267 2.49 1.06 -0.41
C GLN A 267 1.80 -0.13 0.27
N ARG A 268 0.49 -0.30 0.12
CA ARG A 268 -0.27 -1.34 0.84
C ARG A 268 0.05 -2.73 0.34
N LEU A 269 0.66 -3.54 1.20
CA LEU A 269 1.02 -4.93 0.94
C LEU A 269 -0.20 -5.89 1.01
N GLU A 270 -1.27 -5.51 1.68
CA GLU A 270 -2.39 -6.39 2.00
C GLU A 270 -3.16 -6.89 0.78
N LYS A 271 -3.10 -6.17 -0.31
CA LYS A 271 -3.79 -6.54 -1.56
C LYS A 271 -2.90 -7.26 -2.55
N GLN A 272 -1.65 -7.42 -2.21
CA GLN A 272 -0.69 -8.11 -3.03
C GLN A 272 -0.53 -9.53 -2.53
N THR A 273 -0.75 -10.50 -3.39
CA THR A 273 -0.66 -11.93 -3.09
C THR A 273 0.64 -12.55 -3.61
N ASP A 274 1.33 -11.85 -4.50
CA ASP A 274 2.55 -12.31 -5.15
C ASP A 274 3.62 -11.22 -5.20
N PHE A 275 4.85 -11.62 -4.95
CA PHE A 275 6.05 -10.80 -5.09
C PHE A 275 7.02 -11.49 -6.02
N GLU A 276 7.86 -10.74 -6.68
CA GLU A 276 8.98 -11.27 -7.45
C GLU A 276 10.23 -11.27 -6.58
N LEU A 277 10.93 -12.43 -6.53
CA LEU A 277 12.32 -12.49 -6.09
C LEU A 277 13.19 -12.09 -7.28
N VAL A 278 13.98 -11.05 -7.10
CA VAL A 278 14.78 -10.45 -8.17
C VAL A 278 16.26 -10.43 -7.77
N SER A 279 17.14 -10.78 -8.70
CA SER A 279 18.58 -10.47 -8.64
C SER A 279 18.87 -9.22 -9.47
N ASN A 280 19.84 -8.41 -9.02
CA ASN A 280 20.38 -7.29 -9.78
C ASN A 280 21.91 -7.39 -9.75
N ILE A 281 22.47 -7.75 -10.88
CA ILE A 281 23.91 -7.90 -11.09
C ILE A 281 24.33 -6.84 -12.10
N ASP A 282 25.18 -5.92 -11.68
CA ASP A 282 25.69 -4.81 -12.51
C ASP A 282 24.58 -3.98 -13.19
N GLY A 283 23.44 -3.82 -12.53
CA GLY A 283 22.30 -3.07 -13.04
C GLY A 283 21.33 -3.90 -13.91
N LYS A 284 21.64 -5.15 -14.20
CA LYS A 284 20.76 -6.07 -14.92
C LYS A 284 19.85 -6.80 -13.91
N GLU A 285 18.57 -6.52 -13.97
CA GLU A 285 17.56 -7.20 -13.17
C GLU A 285 17.12 -8.52 -13.83
N THR A 286 17.05 -9.58 -13.02
CA THR A 286 16.52 -10.89 -13.43
C THR A 286 15.54 -11.38 -12.39
N LYS A 287 14.32 -11.72 -12.81
CA LYS A 287 13.35 -12.40 -11.96
C LYS A 287 13.76 -13.85 -11.76
N LEU A 288 13.96 -14.26 -10.52
CA LEU A 288 14.35 -15.63 -10.15
C LEU A 288 13.13 -16.51 -9.86
N SER A 289 12.16 -15.98 -9.10
CA SER A 289 10.97 -16.72 -8.70
C SER A 289 9.80 -15.78 -8.40
N THR A 290 8.61 -16.37 -8.24
CA THR A 290 7.43 -15.69 -7.69
C THR A 290 7.17 -16.22 -6.30
N ILE A 291 7.07 -15.33 -5.32
CA ILE A 291 6.78 -15.64 -3.93
C ILE A 291 5.30 -15.38 -3.67
N ASN A 292 4.57 -16.39 -3.23
CA ASN A 292 3.18 -16.25 -2.83
C ASN A 292 3.11 -15.79 -1.37
N TRP A 293 2.37 -14.72 -1.15
CA TRP A 293 2.22 -14.16 0.19
C TRP A 293 0.76 -14.11 0.58
N SER A 294 0.28 -15.21 1.16
CA SER A 294 -1.13 -15.37 1.57
C SER A 294 -1.40 -15.14 3.06
N GLY A 295 -0.43 -14.68 3.80
CA GLY A 295 -0.54 -14.50 5.25
C GLY A 295 -1.77 -13.70 5.70
N ASN A 296 -2.24 -13.93 6.93
CA ASN A 296 -3.28 -13.16 7.58
C ASN A 296 -3.01 -11.66 7.40
N ARG A 297 -4.00 -10.90 6.94
CA ARG A 297 -3.88 -9.47 6.62
C ARG A 297 -3.33 -8.60 7.76
N TYR A 298 -3.46 -9.06 9.01
CA TYR A 298 -2.92 -8.38 10.19
C TYR A 298 -1.47 -8.76 10.53
N ALA A 299 -0.94 -9.83 9.93
CA ALA A 299 0.37 -10.37 10.21
C ALA A 299 1.30 -10.40 8.99
N LYS A 300 0.88 -9.82 7.87
CA LYS A 300 1.70 -9.77 6.64
C LYS A 300 3.00 -9.02 6.90
N ARG A 301 4.10 -9.72 6.71
CA ARG A 301 5.45 -9.17 6.74
C ARG A 301 6.14 -9.53 5.44
N PRO A 302 7.02 -8.67 4.93
CA PRO A 302 7.78 -8.98 3.72
C PRO A 302 8.49 -10.33 3.86
N PRO A 303 8.56 -11.12 2.79
CA PRO A 303 9.38 -12.34 2.75
C PRO A 303 10.80 -12.07 3.21
N VAL A 304 11.44 -13.05 3.82
CA VAL A 304 12.85 -12.97 4.24
C VAL A 304 13.71 -13.62 3.16
N ILE A 305 14.79 -12.97 2.78
CA ILE A 305 15.79 -13.49 1.84
C ILE A 305 17.10 -13.65 2.60
N HIS A 306 17.78 -14.77 2.39
CA HIS A 306 19.14 -15.04 2.85
C HIS A 306 19.97 -15.60 1.71
N VAL A 307 21.12 -15.01 1.44
CA VAL A 307 22.08 -15.49 0.44
C VAL A 307 23.18 -16.24 1.17
N ALA A 308 23.29 -17.53 0.90
CA ALA A 308 24.30 -18.39 1.50
C ALA A 308 25.65 -18.25 0.79
N GLY A 309 26.73 -18.60 1.49
CA GLY A 309 28.09 -18.57 0.92
C GLY A 309 28.32 -19.53 -0.25
N ASN A 310 27.43 -20.50 -0.46
CA ASN A 310 27.47 -21.43 -1.59
C ASN A 310 26.69 -20.92 -2.84
N GLY A 311 26.24 -19.65 -2.84
CA GLY A 311 25.49 -19.05 -3.94
C GLY A 311 23.99 -19.35 -3.95
N ASN A 312 23.50 -20.25 -3.09
CA ASN A 312 22.06 -20.50 -2.98
C ASN A 312 21.36 -19.36 -2.25
N ILE A 313 20.17 -19.01 -2.75
CA ILE A 313 19.29 -18.02 -2.16
C ILE A 313 18.18 -18.76 -1.45
N TYR A 314 18.04 -18.51 -0.15
CA TYR A 314 16.97 -19.02 0.69
C TYR A 314 15.96 -17.93 0.92
N TYR A 315 14.67 -18.24 0.78
CA TYR A 315 13.61 -17.27 0.99
C TYR A 315 12.37 -17.89 1.61
N SER A 316 11.64 -17.08 2.34
CA SER A 316 10.36 -17.51 2.91
C SER A 316 9.22 -17.31 1.92
N ASP A 317 8.37 -18.32 1.80
CA ASP A 317 7.16 -18.34 0.98
C ASP A 317 6.00 -18.90 1.78
N TYR A 318 4.77 -18.68 1.35
CA TYR A 318 3.59 -19.35 1.89
C TYR A 318 3.04 -20.33 0.85
N VAL A 319 3.17 -21.61 1.14
CA VAL A 319 2.66 -22.69 0.32
C VAL A 319 1.46 -23.32 1.04
N ASN A 320 0.27 -23.21 0.47
CA ASN A 320 -0.98 -23.65 1.08
C ASN A 320 -1.16 -23.12 2.54
N ASP A 321 -0.91 -21.84 2.74
CA ASP A 321 -0.94 -21.13 4.02
C ASP A 321 0.10 -21.59 5.07
N VAL A 322 1.06 -22.41 4.69
CA VAL A 322 2.19 -22.85 5.52
C VAL A 322 3.44 -22.06 5.19
N LEU A 323 4.06 -21.46 6.20
CA LEU A 323 5.35 -20.77 6.04
C LEU A 323 6.40 -21.82 5.63
N THR A 324 6.96 -21.65 4.45
CA THR A 324 7.93 -22.57 3.85
C THR A 324 9.21 -21.81 3.52
N ILE A 325 10.35 -22.29 3.95
CA ILE A 325 11.64 -21.82 3.44
C ILE A 325 11.94 -22.63 2.19
N LYS A 326 12.15 -21.93 1.11
CA LYS A 326 12.61 -22.46 -0.18
C LYS A 326 14.06 -22.07 -0.46
N SER A 327 14.73 -22.82 -1.31
CA SER A 327 16.03 -22.43 -1.88
C SER A 327 15.98 -22.45 -3.40
N ILE A 328 16.77 -21.57 -4.01
CA ILE A 328 16.93 -21.45 -5.46
C ILE A 328 18.38 -21.04 -5.77
N SER A 329 18.88 -21.39 -6.95
CA SER A 329 20.18 -20.88 -7.38
C SER A 329 20.09 -19.40 -7.77
N ASP A 330 21.24 -18.73 -7.89
CA ASP A 330 21.38 -17.37 -8.39
C ASP A 330 20.94 -17.19 -9.85
N GLU A 331 20.89 -18.28 -10.62
CA GLU A 331 20.35 -18.34 -11.97
C GLU A 331 18.82 -18.53 -12.01
N GLY A 332 18.16 -18.72 -10.87
CA GLY A 332 16.72 -18.99 -10.80
C GLY A 332 16.36 -20.46 -11.09
N LEU A 333 17.31 -21.38 -10.94
CA LEU A 333 17.14 -22.81 -11.20
C LEU A 333 17.11 -23.62 -9.90
N ASN A 334 16.67 -24.88 -10.00
CA ASN A 334 16.69 -25.85 -8.89
C ASN A 334 15.94 -25.38 -7.63
N GLU A 335 14.81 -24.71 -7.82
CA GLU A 335 13.93 -24.33 -6.69
C GLU A 335 13.42 -25.56 -5.96
N LYS A 336 13.54 -25.56 -4.63
CA LYS A 336 13.05 -26.63 -3.77
C LYS A 336 12.60 -26.13 -2.41
N GLU A 337 11.64 -26.83 -1.82
CA GLU A 337 11.23 -26.64 -0.41
C GLU A 337 12.29 -27.23 0.51
N VAL A 338 12.67 -26.49 1.55
CA VAL A 338 13.72 -26.86 2.50
C VAL A 338 13.14 -27.18 3.88
N ILE A 339 12.35 -26.25 4.43
CA ILE A 339 11.73 -26.39 5.78
C ILE A 339 10.32 -25.83 5.75
N LYS A 340 9.39 -26.49 6.46
CA LYS A 340 8.01 -26.05 6.67
C LYS A 340 7.74 -25.74 8.14
N PHE A 341 7.00 -24.65 8.37
CA PHE A 341 6.57 -24.20 9.69
C PHE A 341 5.05 -23.99 9.68
N PRO A 342 4.25 -24.99 10.11
CA PRO A 342 2.79 -24.93 10.01
C PRO A 342 2.15 -23.75 10.77
N HIS A 343 2.79 -23.30 11.85
CA HIS A 343 2.22 -22.28 12.73
C HIS A 343 3.07 -21.00 12.82
N ALA A 344 4.20 -20.95 12.14
CA ALA A 344 5.07 -19.78 12.20
C ALA A 344 4.61 -18.65 11.28
N THR A 345 4.84 -17.42 11.73
CA THR A 345 4.55 -16.21 10.95
C THR A 345 5.80 -15.59 10.34
N ARG A 346 6.96 -16.01 10.75
CA ARG A 346 8.26 -15.56 10.24
C ARG A 346 9.33 -16.58 10.58
N ALA A 347 10.27 -16.79 9.66
CA ALA A 347 11.49 -17.54 9.92
C ALA A 347 12.68 -16.83 9.27
N VAL A 348 13.85 -16.88 9.92
CA VAL A 348 15.11 -16.33 9.44
C VAL A 348 16.22 -17.34 9.67
N ILE A 349 17.14 -17.46 8.71
CA ILE A 349 18.30 -18.35 8.78
C ILE A 349 19.48 -17.54 9.31
N SER A 350 20.31 -18.15 10.16
CA SER A 350 21.54 -17.52 10.63
C SER A 350 22.56 -17.36 9.50
N PRO A 351 23.43 -16.35 9.54
CA PRO A 351 24.42 -16.11 8.49
C PRO A 351 25.37 -17.30 8.24
N ASP A 352 25.64 -18.08 9.27
CA ASP A 352 26.48 -19.29 9.21
C ASP A 352 25.73 -20.55 8.74
N MET A 353 24.44 -20.44 8.45
CA MET A 353 23.57 -21.54 8.03
C MET A 353 23.43 -22.66 9.08
N GLN A 354 23.76 -22.42 10.35
CA GLN A 354 23.66 -23.42 11.40
C GLN A 354 22.31 -23.45 12.10
N TRP A 355 21.59 -22.32 12.09
CA TRP A 355 20.39 -22.12 12.88
C TRP A 355 19.27 -21.51 12.06
N VAL A 356 18.03 -21.80 12.44
CA VAL A 356 16.86 -21.06 12.02
C VAL A 356 16.10 -20.56 13.24
N ALA A 357 15.81 -19.27 13.25
CA ALA A 357 14.94 -18.65 14.22
C ALA A 357 13.56 -18.43 13.61
N PHE A 358 12.50 -18.80 14.32
CA PHE A 358 11.13 -18.62 13.84
C PHE A 358 10.21 -18.13 14.96
N ARG A 359 9.09 -17.56 14.56
CA ARG A 359 8.11 -16.99 15.48
C ARG A 359 6.75 -17.63 15.29
N GLU A 360 6.21 -18.16 16.37
CA GLU A 360 4.82 -18.62 16.51
C GLU A 360 4.08 -17.75 17.50
N TYR A 361 2.96 -17.16 17.11
CA TYR A 361 2.19 -16.23 17.94
C TYR A 361 3.08 -15.17 18.62
N HIS A 362 3.29 -15.29 19.92
CA HIS A 362 4.09 -14.36 20.74
C HIS A 362 5.46 -14.92 21.18
N ARG A 363 5.79 -16.14 20.76
CA ARG A 363 7.02 -16.83 21.14
C ARG A 363 7.99 -16.88 19.98
N SER A 364 9.28 -16.78 20.29
CA SER A 364 10.36 -16.98 19.33
C SER A 364 11.14 -18.23 19.71
N TYR A 365 11.49 -19.00 18.70
CA TYR A 365 12.21 -20.27 18.84
C TYR A 365 13.46 -20.22 17.99
N VAL A 366 14.46 -21.01 18.36
CA VAL A 366 15.66 -21.25 17.57
C VAL A 366 15.89 -22.77 17.54
N THR A 367 16.18 -23.28 16.35
CA THR A 367 16.50 -24.72 16.15
C THR A 367 17.68 -24.85 15.17
N PRO A 368 18.44 -25.94 15.23
CA PRO A 368 19.44 -26.23 14.19
C PRO A 368 18.80 -26.24 12.81
N PHE A 369 19.50 -25.67 11.83
CA PHE A 369 19.09 -25.65 10.45
C PHE A 369 19.57 -26.91 9.74
N GLU A 370 18.65 -27.85 9.55
CA GLU A 370 18.94 -29.10 8.85
C GLU A 370 18.18 -29.13 7.51
N PHE A 371 18.93 -29.42 6.47
CA PHE A 371 18.36 -29.60 5.14
C PHE A 371 17.62 -30.94 5.08
N ALA A 372 16.39 -30.99 4.67
CA ALA A 372 15.73 -32.21 4.18
C ALA A 372 14.20 -32.16 4.23
N GLY A 373 13.56 -31.07 3.85
CA GLY A 373 12.09 -31.01 3.76
C GLY A 373 11.36 -31.30 5.08
N LYS A 374 12.02 -31.07 6.21
CA LYS A 374 11.47 -31.31 7.54
C LYS A 374 10.37 -30.31 7.87
N THR A 375 9.39 -30.79 8.63
CA THR A 375 8.34 -29.94 9.19
C THR A 375 8.59 -29.76 10.68
N TYR A 376 8.57 -28.54 11.16
CA TYR A 376 8.65 -28.21 12.59
C TYR A 376 7.26 -27.73 13.06
N SER A 377 6.75 -28.32 14.11
CA SER A 377 5.45 -28.00 14.73
C SER A 377 5.64 -27.39 16.11
#